data_8d3c3cf395bee8ea8d2b7f298bffae06
#
_entry.id   8d3c3cf395bee8ea8d2b7f298bffae06
#
_cell.length_a   1.000
_cell.length_b   1.000
_cell.length_c   1.000
_cell.angle_alpha   90.00
_cell.angle_beta   90.00
_cell.angle_gamma   90.00
#
_symmetry.space_group_name_H-M   'P 1'
#
loop_
_entity.id
_entity.type
_entity.pdbx_description
1 polymer ?
#
loop_
_entity_poly.entity_id
_entity_poly.type
_entity_poly.pdbx_seq_one_letter_code
_entity_poly.pdbx_strand_id
1 'polypeptide(L)'
;MYISFIKKYTFLFIALAAGSVEAKLVSTPMDLVEWKYQGDKFHCSLNQQVNNFGQVSFIADAGEMLTLEVKPLRPVVQFQSAGLYLQDGPWVVTPKQTSLSPGKQISPSTVKFTQAVDALLDGMTAGQWARVAMIYQNNNTPVDLLLSSVNMAPALADFTRCRSRLPAMSYKQARDMVFQFELGQRTVTAEQKATLLNLAEYIRLDTSVNQVLIDGHTDNVGSTLGNVQVSKVRADDVASFLREAGVKDGLIQIRAHGSRYPIANNDTAKGQSLNRRVTVRVMRAGNNDESRVQ
;
A
#
# COMPACT_ATOMS: atom_id res chain seq x y z
N MET A 1 -21.72 17.22 -85.16
CA MET A 1 -21.12 15.92 -84.88
C MET A 1 -20.09 16.14 -83.75
N TYR A 2 -20.53 16.00 -82.48
CA TYR A 2 -19.69 16.24 -81.31
C TYR A 2 -19.42 14.88 -80.67
N ILE A 3 -18.17 14.46 -80.61
CA ILE A 3 -17.72 13.24 -79.97
C ILE A 3 -17.27 13.62 -78.55
N SER A 4 -18.03 13.14 -77.57
CA SER A 4 -17.73 13.34 -76.16
C SER A 4 -16.77 12.25 -75.63
N PHE A 5 -15.57 12.66 -75.20
CA PHE A 5 -14.59 11.77 -74.52
C PHE A 5 -14.94 11.62 -73.06
N ILE A 6 -15.40 10.45 -72.61
CA ILE A 6 -15.57 10.12 -71.20
C ILE A 6 -14.23 9.57 -70.69
N LYS A 7 -13.53 10.30 -69.87
CA LYS A 7 -12.37 9.83 -69.10
C LYS A 7 -12.84 8.95 -67.94
N LYS A 8 -12.58 7.65 -68.02
CA LYS A 8 -12.74 6.72 -66.88
C LYS A 8 -11.63 6.95 -65.89
N TYR A 9 -11.94 7.44 -64.69
CA TYR A 9 -11.03 7.45 -63.54
C TYR A 9 -11.17 6.12 -62.81
N THR A 10 -10.14 5.29 -62.91
CA THR A 10 -10.02 4.05 -62.10
C THR A 10 -9.51 4.44 -60.72
N PHE A 11 -10.38 4.45 -59.71
CA PHE A 11 -9.99 4.60 -58.31
C PHE A 11 -9.33 3.31 -57.83
N LEU A 12 -8.02 3.33 -57.64
CA LEU A 12 -7.28 2.25 -57.00
C LEU A 12 -7.53 2.34 -55.48
N PHE A 13 -8.43 1.48 -54.94
CA PHE A 13 -8.56 1.32 -53.49
C PHE A 13 -7.33 0.55 -52.97
N ILE A 14 -6.38 1.27 -52.36
CA ILE A 14 -5.33 0.66 -51.55
C ILE A 14 -5.98 0.30 -50.22
N ALA A 15 -6.35 -0.98 -50.06
CA ALA A 15 -6.73 -1.52 -48.77
C ALA A 15 -5.47 -1.52 -47.86
N LEU A 16 -5.35 -0.55 -46.95
CA LEU A 16 -4.42 -0.65 -45.86
C LEU A 16 -4.86 -1.83 -44.99
N ALA A 17 -4.18 -2.95 -45.12
CA ALA A 17 -4.25 -4.03 -44.14
C ALA A 17 -3.64 -3.51 -42.82
N ALA A 18 -4.50 -3.08 -41.93
CA ALA A 18 -4.11 -2.84 -40.54
C ALA A 18 -3.71 -4.21 -39.97
N GLY A 19 -2.42 -4.50 -39.96
CA GLY A 19 -1.88 -5.68 -39.31
C GLY A 19 -2.23 -5.59 -37.82
N SER A 20 -3.10 -6.46 -37.33
CA SER A 20 -3.35 -6.65 -35.92
C SER A 20 -2.04 -7.15 -35.28
N VAL A 21 -1.39 -6.31 -34.48
CA VAL A 21 -0.26 -6.76 -33.66
C VAL A 21 -0.83 -7.70 -32.60
N GLU A 22 -0.60 -8.99 -32.80
CA GLU A 22 -1.05 -10.01 -31.86
C GLU A 22 -0.24 -9.93 -30.56
N ALA A 23 -0.93 -9.96 -29.42
CA ALA A 23 -0.29 -9.91 -28.12
C ALA A 23 0.52 -11.19 -27.87
N LYS A 24 1.75 -11.06 -27.39
CA LYS A 24 2.53 -12.21 -26.95
C LYS A 24 1.92 -12.78 -25.66
N LEU A 25 1.30 -13.95 -25.75
CA LEU A 25 0.76 -14.64 -24.59
C LEU A 25 1.91 -15.31 -23.80
N VAL A 26 1.96 -15.03 -22.50
CA VAL A 26 2.92 -15.62 -21.55
C VAL A 26 2.12 -16.28 -20.43
N SER A 27 2.31 -17.57 -20.24
CA SER A 27 1.69 -18.34 -19.16
C SER A 27 2.61 -19.48 -18.72
N THR A 28 2.37 -19.99 -17.51
CA THR A 28 2.96 -21.26 -17.07
C THR A 28 2.00 -22.39 -17.45
N PRO A 29 2.47 -23.50 -18.04
CA PRO A 29 1.66 -24.70 -18.23
C PRO A 29 0.98 -25.13 -16.95
N MET A 30 -0.28 -25.57 -17.00
CA MET A 30 -1.10 -25.83 -15.79
C MET A 30 -0.50 -26.88 -14.84
N ASP A 31 0.18 -27.86 -15.37
CA ASP A 31 0.90 -28.91 -14.64
C ASP A 31 2.16 -28.42 -13.92
N LEU A 32 2.69 -27.27 -14.33
CA LEU A 32 3.87 -26.61 -13.74
C LEU A 32 3.52 -25.40 -12.88
N VAL A 33 2.23 -25.07 -12.75
CA VAL A 33 1.80 -23.93 -11.92
C VAL A 33 2.04 -24.26 -10.44
N GLU A 34 2.83 -23.43 -9.80
CA GLU A 34 3.11 -23.47 -8.37
C GLU A 34 2.92 -22.10 -7.74
N TRP A 35 2.09 -22.06 -6.69
CA TRP A 35 1.91 -20.92 -5.84
C TRP A 35 2.64 -21.11 -4.52
N LYS A 36 3.40 -20.11 -4.08
CA LYS A 36 4.18 -20.14 -2.84
C LYS A 36 3.78 -19.02 -1.91
N TYR A 37 3.44 -19.37 -0.69
CA TYR A 37 3.26 -18.42 0.39
C TYR A 37 4.61 -18.11 1.04
N GLN A 38 4.83 -16.83 1.39
CA GLN A 38 5.90 -16.37 2.27
C GLN A 38 5.34 -15.25 3.15
N GLY A 39 5.78 -15.18 4.41
CA GLY A 39 5.33 -14.10 5.27
C GLY A 39 5.97 -14.08 6.63
N ASP A 40 5.78 -12.96 7.30
CA ASP A 40 6.19 -12.71 8.67
C ASP A 40 5.09 -11.95 9.45
N LYS A 41 5.45 -11.24 10.52
CA LYS A 41 4.49 -10.49 11.36
C LYS A 41 3.93 -9.23 10.69
N PHE A 42 4.56 -8.72 9.63
CA PHE A 42 4.24 -7.45 9.00
C PHE A 42 4.02 -7.54 7.50
N HIS A 43 4.35 -8.66 6.92
CA HIS A 43 4.32 -8.88 5.48
C HIS A 43 3.84 -10.28 5.15
N CYS A 44 2.93 -10.39 4.19
CA CYS A 44 2.49 -11.65 3.61
C CYS A 44 2.54 -11.54 2.09
N SER A 45 3.04 -12.57 1.42
CA SER A 45 3.03 -12.64 -0.03
C SER A 45 2.60 -14.01 -0.53
N LEU A 46 1.83 -14.00 -1.63
CA LEU A 46 1.42 -15.17 -2.39
C LEU A 46 2.01 -15.04 -3.79
N ASN A 47 2.95 -15.90 -4.13
CA ASN A 47 3.85 -15.74 -5.24
C ASN A 47 3.65 -16.83 -6.29
N GLN A 48 3.65 -16.45 -7.56
CA GLN A 48 3.76 -17.36 -8.71
C GLN A 48 4.96 -16.97 -9.57
N GLN A 49 5.84 -17.93 -9.81
CA GLN A 49 6.89 -17.79 -10.81
C GLN A 49 6.32 -18.14 -12.18
N VAL A 50 6.41 -17.20 -13.13
CA VAL A 50 5.98 -17.42 -14.50
C VAL A 50 7.20 -17.69 -15.37
N ASN A 51 7.22 -18.85 -16.03
CA ASN A 51 8.36 -19.32 -16.83
C ASN A 51 8.79 -18.29 -17.88
N ASN A 52 10.10 -18.03 -17.95
CA ASN A 52 10.73 -17.09 -18.90
C ASN A 52 10.21 -15.64 -18.83
N PHE A 53 9.38 -15.31 -17.84
CA PHE A 53 8.86 -13.96 -17.68
C PHE A 53 9.33 -13.29 -16.39
N GLY A 54 9.06 -13.90 -15.23
CA GLY A 54 9.36 -13.31 -13.93
C GLY A 54 8.39 -13.76 -12.85
N GLN A 55 8.20 -12.93 -11.83
CA GLN A 55 7.39 -13.22 -10.66
C GLN A 55 6.16 -12.34 -10.61
N VAL A 56 5.06 -12.91 -10.18
CA VAL A 56 3.84 -12.18 -9.80
C VAL A 56 3.53 -12.47 -8.34
N SER A 57 3.22 -11.42 -7.58
CA SER A 57 3.03 -11.51 -6.13
C SER A 57 1.80 -10.73 -5.70
N PHE A 58 0.86 -11.38 -5.02
CA PHE A 58 -0.06 -10.69 -4.14
C PHE A 58 0.70 -10.34 -2.86
N ILE A 59 0.63 -9.08 -2.46
CA ILE A 59 1.37 -8.57 -1.30
C ILE A 59 0.39 -7.87 -0.37
N ALA A 60 0.38 -8.32 0.89
CA ALA A 60 -0.33 -7.68 1.99
C ALA A 60 0.70 -7.24 3.03
N ASP A 61 0.82 -5.94 3.22
CA ASP A 61 1.65 -5.33 4.24
C ASP A 61 0.79 -4.78 5.39
N ALA A 62 1.34 -4.78 6.59
CA ALA A 62 0.69 -4.22 7.77
C ALA A 62 0.22 -2.78 7.53
N GLY A 63 -1.05 -2.50 7.82
CA GLY A 63 -1.65 -1.17 7.65
C GLY A 63 -1.84 -0.71 6.20
N GLU A 64 -1.62 -1.58 5.21
CA GLU A 64 -1.72 -1.24 3.79
C GLU A 64 -2.80 -2.12 3.10
N MET A 65 -3.27 -1.66 1.95
CA MET A 65 -4.19 -2.43 1.11
C MET A 65 -3.45 -3.56 0.38
N LEU A 66 -4.18 -4.63 0.05
CA LEU A 66 -3.68 -5.71 -0.81
C LEU A 66 -3.24 -5.15 -2.17
N THR A 67 -2.08 -5.56 -2.62
CA THR A 67 -1.52 -5.15 -3.92
C THR A 67 -1.08 -6.35 -4.74
N LEU A 68 -1.05 -6.18 -6.07
CA LEU A 68 -0.44 -7.14 -6.98
C LEU A 68 0.79 -6.50 -7.61
N GLU A 69 1.93 -7.16 -7.50
CA GLU A 69 3.18 -6.74 -8.15
C GLU A 69 3.58 -7.74 -9.22
N VAL A 70 3.99 -7.20 -10.37
CA VAL A 70 4.52 -7.96 -11.52
C VAL A 70 5.95 -7.54 -11.74
N LYS A 71 6.88 -8.49 -11.59
CA LYS A 71 8.34 -8.28 -11.69
C LYS A 71 8.93 -9.16 -12.80
N PRO A 72 9.15 -8.63 -14.01
CA PRO A 72 9.87 -9.35 -15.07
C PRO A 72 11.31 -9.72 -14.65
N LEU A 73 11.82 -10.86 -15.12
CA LEU A 73 13.20 -11.30 -14.90
C LEU A 73 14.22 -10.34 -15.48
N ARG A 74 13.89 -9.72 -16.61
CA ARG A 74 14.75 -8.73 -17.25
C ARG A 74 14.17 -7.35 -17.00
N PRO A 75 14.98 -6.39 -16.52
CA PRO A 75 14.53 -5.01 -16.39
C PRO A 75 14.04 -4.53 -17.76
N VAL A 76 12.79 -4.14 -17.82
CA VAL A 76 12.21 -3.57 -19.03
C VAL A 76 12.33 -2.06 -18.95
N VAL A 77 12.70 -1.45 -20.04
CA VAL A 77 13.07 -0.04 -20.07
C VAL A 77 11.92 0.85 -19.58
N GLN A 78 10.71 0.65 -20.03
CA GLN A 78 9.49 1.30 -19.50
C GLN A 78 8.23 0.60 -20.00
N PHE A 79 7.20 0.56 -19.17
CA PHE A 79 5.85 0.19 -19.59
C PHE A 79 5.11 1.45 -20.05
N GLN A 80 4.47 1.37 -21.20
CA GLN A 80 3.56 2.41 -21.67
C GLN A 80 2.23 2.35 -20.93
N SER A 81 1.71 1.12 -20.77
CA SER A 81 0.48 0.87 -20.02
C SER A 81 0.47 -0.55 -19.46
N ALA A 82 -0.30 -0.72 -18.39
CA ALA A 82 -0.64 -2.02 -17.85
C ALA A 82 -2.11 -2.03 -17.41
N GLY A 83 -2.79 -3.15 -17.62
CA GLY A 83 -4.18 -3.36 -17.23
C GLY A 83 -4.36 -4.71 -16.55
N LEU A 84 -5.22 -4.77 -15.54
CA LEU A 84 -5.57 -5.96 -14.78
C LEU A 84 -6.98 -6.42 -15.16
N TYR A 85 -7.10 -7.70 -15.46
CA TYR A 85 -8.35 -8.32 -15.88
C TYR A 85 -8.56 -9.64 -15.13
N LEU A 86 -9.81 -9.95 -14.89
CA LEU A 86 -10.28 -11.25 -14.46
C LEU A 86 -10.96 -11.94 -15.65
N GLN A 87 -10.63 -13.19 -15.92
CA GLN A 87 -11.22 -13.96 -17.01
C GLN A 87 -11.54 -15.39 -16.60
N ASP A 88 -12.46 -15.99 -17.28
CA ASP A 88 -12.80 -17.39 -17.08
C ASP A 88 -11.65 -18.31 -17.51
N GLY A 89 -11.57 -19.49 -16.91
CA GLY A 89 -10.57 -20.49 -17.26
C GLY A 89 -10.81 -21.07 -18.68
N PRO A 90 -9.80 -21.70 -19.29
CA PRO A 90 -9.85 -22.17 -20.69
C PRO A 90 -10.87 -23.28 -20.94
N TRP A 91 -11.45 -23.85 -19.90
CA TRP A 91 -12.54 -24.87 -20.01
C TRP A 91 -13.93 -24.26 -20.21
N VAL A 92 -14.09 -22.94 -20.12
CA VAL A 92 -15.38 -22.28 -20.33
C VAL A 92 -15.59 -22.04 -21.82
N VAL A 93 -16.70 -22.55 -22.35
CA VAL A 93 -17.00 -22.49 -23.79
C VAL A 93 -17.15 -21.06 -24.31
N THR A 94 -17.71 -20.16 -23.48
CA THR A 94 -17.87 -18.74 -23.81
C THR A 94 -17.23 -17.91 -22.68
N PRO A 95 -15.90 -17.73 -22.72
CA PRO A 95 -15.19 -17.08 -21.63
C PRO A 95 -15.55 -15.60 -21.56
N LYS A 96 -15.82 -15.13 -20.33
CA LYS A 96 -16.02 -13.72 -20.02
C LYS A 96 -14.73 -13.13 -19.49
N GLN A 97 -14.54 -11.86 -19.77
CA GLN A 97 -13.43 -11.07 -19.24
C GLN A 97 -13.97 -9.79 -18.65
N THR A 98 -13.48 -9.46 -17.47
CA THR A 98 -13.82 -8.22 -16.75
C THR A 98 -12.56 -7.39 -16.53
N SER A 99 -12.58 -6.13 -16.97
CA SER A 99 -11.51 -5.17 -16.66
C SER A 99 -11.64 -4.72 -15.20
N LEU A 100 -10.53 -4.75 -14.45
CA LEU A 100 -10.50 -4.40 -13.03
C LEU A 100 -9.85 -3.04 -12.80
N SER A 101 -8.59 -2.88 -13.14
CA SER A 101 -7.86 -1.64 -12.86
C SER A 101 -6.67 -1.43 -13.79
N PRO A 102 -6.22 -0.16 -13.96
CA PRO A 102 -4.92 0.13 -14.54
C PRO A 102 -3.79 -0.16 -13.55
N GLY A 103 -2.63 -0.55 -14.08
CA GLY A 103 -1.39 -0.70 -13.32
C GLY A 103 -0.56 0.57 -13.32
N LYS A 104 0.23 0.74 -12.26
CA LYS A 104 1.23 1.80 -12.17
C LYS A 104 2.63 1.20 -12.14
N GLN A 105 3.52 1.71 -12.97
CA GLN A 105 4.94 1.38 -12.88
C GLN A 105 5.55 2.07 -11.65
N ILE A 106 6.20 1.30 -10.77
CA ILE A 106 6.85 1.81 -9.55
C ILE A 106 8.37 1.75 -9.62
N SER A 107 8.91 0.98 -10.57
CA SER A 107 10.35 0.91 -10.88
C SER A 107 10.52 0.46 -12.34
N PRO A 108 11.73 0.56 -12.93
CA PRO A 108 11.99 0.08 -14.28
C PRO A 108 11.62 -1.39 -14.53
N SER A 109 11.49 -2.18 -13.46
CA SER A 109 11.20 -3.61 -13.54
C SER A 109 9.96 -4.05 -12.74
N THR A 110 9.10 -3.13 -12.31
CA THR A 110 7.94 -3.51 -11.47
C THR A 110 6.69 -2.71 -11.82
N VAL A 111 5.63 -3.42 -12.13
CA VAL A 111 4.27 -2.86 -12.23
C VAL A 111 3.50 -3.25 -10.99
N LYS A 112 2.80 -2.27 -10.39
CA LYS A 112 1.99 -2.46 -9.19
C LYS A 112 0.55 -2.07 -9.46
N PHE A 113 -0.36 -2.93 -9.03
CA PHE A 113 -1.80 -2.68 -8.98
C PHE A 113 -2.22 -2.52 -7.52
N THR A 114 -2.99 -1.48 -7.25
CA THR A 114 -3.45 -1.13 -5.89
C THR A 114 -4.97 -1.07 -5.79
N GLN A 115 -5.68 -1.22 -6.91
CA GLN A 115 -7.13 -1.17 -6.96
C GLN A 115 -7.68 -2.50 -7.45
N ALA A 116 -8.83 -2.90 -6.92
CA ALA A 116 -9.56 -4.12 -7.28
C ALA A 116 -8.75 -5.43 -7.14
N VAL A 117 -7.66 -5.44 -6.35
CA VAL A 117 -6.82 -6.64 -6.16
C VAL A 117 -7.52 -7.66 -5.27
N ASP A 118 -8.34 -7.23 -4.30
CA ASP A 118 -9.20 -8.13 -3.53
C ASP A 118 -10.21 -8.85 -4.45
N ALA A 119 -10.88 -8.11 -5.33
CA ALA A 119 -11.82 -8.70 -6.28
C ALA A 119 -11.14 -9.67 -7.26
N LEU A 120 -9.88 -9.39 -7.65
CA LEU A 120 -9.09 -10.33 -8.43
C LEU A 120 -8.82 -11.61 -7.66
N LEU A 121 -8.37 -11.51 -6.41
CA LEU A 121 -8.06 -12.67 -5.57
C LEU A 121 -9.31 -13.52 -5.29
N ASP A 122 -10.44 -12.88 -5.05
CA ASP A 122 -11.74 -13.54 -4.85
C ASP A 122 -12.17 -14.29 -6.12
N GLY A 123 -12.06 -13.67 -7.30
CA GLY A 123 -12.35 -14.31 -8.57
C GLY A 123 -11.43 -15.50 -8.87
N MET A 124 -10.13 -15.37 -8.57
CA MET A 124 -9.18 -16.47 -8.71
C MET A 124 -9.49 -17.61 -7.74
N THR A 125 -9.94 -17.29 -6.53
CA THR A 125 -10.41 -18.29 -5.54
C THR A 125 -11.66 -19.04 -6.05
N ALA A 126 -12.51 -18.36 -6.82
CA ALA A 126 -13.67 -18.97 -7.48
C ALA A 126 -13.31 -19.76 -8.77
N GLY A 127 -12.03 -19.87 -9.12
CA GLY A 127 -11.53 -20.64 -10.27
C GLY A 127 -11.30 -19.83 -11.55
N GLN A 128 -11.50 -18.49 -11.52
CA GLN A 128 -11.13 -17.62 -12.64
C GLN A 128 -9.61 -17.39 -12.67
N TRP A 129 -9.13 -16.86 -13.79
CA TRP A 129 -7.73 -16.57 -14.02
C TRP A 129 -7.48 -15.07 -14.07
N ALA A 130 -6.30 -14.64 -13.63
CA ALA A 130 -5.88 -13.26 -13.81
C ALA A 130 -5.18 -13.09 -15.16
N ARG A 131 -5.47 -11.98 -15.85
CA ARG A 131 -4.72 -11.53 -17.01
C ARG A 131 -4.14 -10.15 -16.73
N VAL A 132 -2.84 -10.01 -16.94
CA VAL A 132 -2.15 -8.71 -16.91
C VAL A 132 -1.73 -8.37 -18.33
N ALA A 133 -2.41 -7.40 -18.93
CA ALA A 133 -2.06 -6.88 -20.25
C ALA A 133 -1.06 -5.74 -20.10
N MET A 134 0.10 -5.83 -20.76
CA MET A 134 1.18 -4.85 -20.67
C MET A 134 1.63 -4.44 -22.07
N ILE A 135 1.91 -3.15 -22.26
CA ILE A 135 2.52 -2.60 -23.47
C ILE A 135 3.87 -1.98 -23.08
N TYR A 136 4.92 -2.43 -23.72
CA TYR A 136 6.27 -1.90 -23.53
C TYR A 136 6.55 -0.71 -24.46
N GLN A 137 7.25 0.31 -23.95
CA GLN A 137 7.54 1.53 -24.72
C GLN A 137 8.42 1.30 -25.96
N ASN A 138 9.34 0.32 -25.90
CA ASN A 138 10.40 0.20 -26.91
C ASN A 138 9.96 -0.43 -28.23
N ASN A 139 8.89 -1.21 -28.23
CA ASN A 139 8.46 -1.94 -29.43
C ASN A 139 6.95 -2.00 -29.64
N ASN A 140 6.17 -1.31 -28.81
CA ASN A 140 4.70 -1.36 -28.83
C ASN A 140 4.10 -2.79 -28.88
N THR A 141 4.90 -3.82 -28.55
CA THR A 141 4.41 -5.19 -28.57
C THR A 141 3.61 -5.44 -27.29
N PRO A 142 2.31 -5.74 -27.41
CA PRO A 142 1.52 -6.10 -26.24
C PRO A 142 1.95 -7.47 -25.72
N VAL A 143 2.01 -7.59 -24.39
CA VAL A 143 2.27 -8.85 -23.68
C VAL A 143 1.10 -9.12 -22.76
N ASP A 144 0.49 -10.27 -22.92
CA ASP A 144 -0.56 -10.79 -22.05
C ASP A 144 0.03 -11.85 -21.13
N LEU A 145 0.15 -11.50 -19.86
CA LEU A 145 0.56 -12.43 -18.81
C LEU A 145 -0.70 -13.08 -18.22
N LEU A 146 -0.79 -14.38 -18.33
CA LEU A 146 -1.92 -15.16 -17.82
C LEU A 146 -1.49 -15.95 -16.59
N LEU A 147 -2.20 -15.74 -15.48
CA LEU A 147 -1.98 -16.38 -14.19
C LEU A 147 -3.12 -17.36 -13.92
N SER A 148 -2.78 -18.62 -13.82
CA SER A 148 -3.73 -19.67 -13.50
C SER A 148 -3.97 -19.75 -11.99
N SER A 149 -5.23 -19.98 -11.59
CA SER A 149 -5.60 -20.31 -10.19
C SER A 149 -5.37 -21.79 -9.82
N VAL A 150 -4.87 -22.60 -10.75
CA VAL A 150 -4.56 -24.01 -10.49
C VAL A 150 -3.52 -24.13 -9.37
N ASN A 151 -3.69 -25.11 -8.48
CA ASN A 151 -2.80 -25.37 -7.34
C ASN A 151 -2.62 -24.20 -6.35
N MET A 152 -3.47 -23.15 -6.41
CA MET A 152 -3.36 -21.99 -5.54
C MET A 152 -3.86 -22.23 -4.11
N ALA A 153 -4.86 -23.10 -3.93
CA ALA A 153 -5.62 -23.23 -2.69
C ALA A 153 -4.78 -23.46 -1.41
N PRO A 154 -3.75 -24.33 -1.38
CA PRO A 154 -2.95 -24.52 -0.16
C PRO A 154 -2.18 -23.26 0.25
N ALA A 155 -1.46 -22.65 -0.70
CA ALA A 155 -0.67 -21.44 -0.45
C ALA A 155 -1.58 -20.23 -0.14
N LEU A 156 -2.76 -20.15 -0.77
CA LEU A 156 -3.77 -19.15 -0.49
C LEU A 156 -4.32 -19.24 0.94
N ALA A 157 -4.54 -20.45 1.46
CA ALA A 157 -5.00 -20.65 2.83
C ALA A 157 -4.00 -20.09 3.85
N ASP A 158 -2.70 -20.34 3.63
CA ASP A 158 -1.63 -19.80 4.48
C ASP A 158 -1.49 -18.28 4.34
N PHE A 159 -1.58 -17.75 3.12
CA PHE A 159 -1.59 -16.31 2.85
C PHE A 159 -2.76 -15.61 3.55
N THR A 160 -3.97 -16.15 3.45
CA THR A 160 -5.17 -15.59 4.10
C THR A 160 -5.05 -15.61 5.62
N ARG A 161 -4.51 -16.69 6.18
CA ARG A 161 -4.23 -16.78 7.63
C ARG A 161 -3.19 -15.78 8.07
N CYS A 162 -2.13 -15.56 7.29
CA CYS A 162 -1.12 -14.54 7.54
C CYS A 162 -1.75 -13.15 7.51
N ARG A 163 -2.47 -12.82 6.43
CA ARG A 163 -3.11 -11.53 6.22
C ARG A 163 -4.08 -11.16 7.34
N SER A 164 -4.85 -12.13 7.86
CA SER A 164 -5.79 -11.88 8.97
C SER A 164 -5.11 -11.56 10.31
N ARG A 165 -3.79 -11.76 10.42
CA ARG A 165 -2.98 -11.50 11.63
C ARG A 165 -2.07 -10.28 11.48
N LEU A 166 -2.05 -9.64 10.33
CA LEU A 166 -1.27 -8.42 10.14
C LEU A 166 -1.79 -7.32 11.07
N PRO A 167 -0.89 -6.58 11.74
CA PRO A 167 -1.31 -5.42 12.53
C PRO A 167 -1.93 -4.35 11.63
N ALA A 168 -2.86 -3.60 12.20
CA ALA A 168 -3.59 -2.55 11.48
C ALA A 168 -2.72 -1.34 11.09
N MET A 169 -1.43 -1.34 11.47
CA MET A 169 -0.55 -0.19 11.32
C MET A 169 0.84 -0.61 10.84
N SER A 170 1.36 0.10 9.83
CA SER A 170 2.75 -0.01 9.36
C SER A 170 3.71 0.84 10.22
N TYR A 171 5.02 0.59 10.13
CA TYR A 171 6.02 1.46 10.77
C TYR A 171 5.90 2.91 10.32
N LYS A 172 5.65 3.16 9.06
CA LYS A 172 5.48 4.50 8.51
C LYS A 172 4.34 5.27 9.18
N GLN A 173 3.25 4.57 9.51
CA GLN A 173 2.10 5.15 10.22
C GLN A 173 2.38 5.28 11.72
N ALA A 174 3.06 4.31 12.33
CA ALA A 174 3.38 4.28 13.75
C ALA A 174 4.50 5.24 14.16
N ARG A 175 5.44 5.54 13.26
CA ARG A 175 6.70 6.24 13.57
C ARG A 175 6.51 7.61 14.20
N ASP A 176 5.61 8.42 13.64
CA ASP A 176 5.37 9.79 14.06
C ASP A 176 3.86 10.05 14.11
N MET A 177 3.27 10.04 15.29
CA MET A 177 1.84 10.25 15.51
C MET A 177 1.57 11.52 16.31
N VAL A 178 0.46 12.18 16.00
CA VAL A 178 0.03 13.41 16.66
C VAL A 178 -1.40 13.24 17.16
N PHE A 179 -1.60 13.43 18.46
CA PHE A 179 -2.90 13.44 19.11
C PHE A 179 -3.25 14.87 19.50
N GLN A 180 -4.31 15.42 18.91
CA GLN A 180 -4.80 16.75 19.22
C GLN A 180 -5.64 16.72 20.50
N PHE A 181 -5.58 17.80 21.29
CA PHE A 181 -6.35 17.96 22.51
C PHE A 181 -7.19 19.23 22.46
N GLU A 182 -8.48 19.12 22.77
CA GLU A 182 -9.35 20.26 22.85
C GLU A 182 -9.01 21.14 24.08
N LEU A 183 -9.55 22.38 24.07
CA LEU A 183 -9.40 23.28 25.21
C LEU A 183 -9.98 22.63 26.47
N GLY A 184 -9.20 22.56 27.53
CA GLY A 184 -9.57 21.90 28.78
C GLY A 184 -9.45 20.36 28.80
N GLN A 185 -9.32 19.71 27.65
CA GLN A 185 -9.12 18.25 27.56
C GLN A 185 -7.78 17.85 28.17
N ARG A 186 -7.80 16.82 29.03
CA ARG A 186 -6.61 16.27 29.72
C ARG A 186 -6.38 14.78 29.45
N THR A 187 -7.42 14.06 29.03
CA THR A 187 -7.39 12.61 28.77
C THR A 187 -7.74 12.31 27.32
N VAL A 188 -7.24 11.19 26.80
CA VAL A 188 -7.51 10.74 25.43
C VAL A 188 -8.98 10.34 25.25
N THR A 189 -9.53 10.66 24.06
CA THR A 189 -10.89 10.28 23.66
C THR A 189 -10.98 8.79 23.31
N ALA A 190 -12.19 8.26 23.14
CA ALA A 190 -12.41 6.88 22.70
C ALA A 190 -11.77 6.59 21.33
N GLU A 191 -11.84 7.55 20.38
CA GLU A 191 -11.23 7.44 19.07
C GLU A 191 -9.70 7.44 19.14
N GLN A 192 -9.12 8.33 19.98
CA GLN A 192 -7.70 8.35 20.23
C GLN A 192 -7.22 7.04 20.89
N LYS A 193 -8.00 6.47 21.80
CA LYS A 193 -7.72 5.16 22.41
C LYS A 193 -7.68 4.03 21.39
N ALA A 194 -8.63 4.00 20.44
CA ALA A 194 -8.63 3.00 19.37
C ALA A 194 -7.33 3.07 18.52
N THR A 195 -6.90 4.30 18.20
CA THR A 195 -5.63 4.53 17.48
C THR A 195 -4.42 4.11 18.31
N LEU A 196 -4.41 4.40 19.61
CA LEU A 196 -3.33 3.99 20.53
C LEU A 196 -3.29 2.48 20.75
N LEU A 197 -4.42 1.77 20.68
CA LEU A 197 -4.44 0.29 20.71
C LEU A 197 -3.71 -0.30 19.51
N ASN A 198 -3.96 0.20 18.30
CA ASN A 198 -3.27 -0.24 17.08
C ASN A 198 -1.76 0.07 17.18
N LEU A 199 -1.40 1.24 17.74
CA LEU A 199 -0.01 1.59 17.98
C LEU A 199 0.66 0.66 19.01
N ALA A 200 -0.03 0.34 20.09
CA ALA A 200 0.47 -0.58 21.12
C ALA A 200 0.67 -2.00 20.57
N GLU A 201 -0.26 -2.49 19.73
CA GLU A 201 -0.12 -3.77 19.04
C GLU A 201 1.13 -3.77 18.15
N TYR A 202 1.30 -2.70 17.33
CA TYR A 202 2.48 -2.54 16.49
C TYR A 202 3.77 -2.61 17.31
N ILE A 203 3.89 -1.80 18.39
CA ILE A 203 5.07 -1.74 19.25
C ILE A 203 5.39 -3.11 19.88
N ARG A 204 4.38 -3.86 20.30
CA ARG A 204 4.57 -5.19 20.89
C ARG A 204 5.05 -6.25 19.90
N LEU A 205 4.64 -6.14 18.64
CA LEU A 205 5.01 -7.07 17.56
C LEU A 205 6.39 -6.76 16.98
N ASP A 206 6.77 -5.50 16.94
CA ASP A 206 8.05 -5.05 16.37
C ASP A 206 9.15 -5.05 17.43
N THR A 207 9.91 -6.15 17.48
CA THR A 207 11.02 -6.30 18.43
C THR A 207 12.21 -5.38 18.17
N SER A 208 12.23 -4.68 17.05
CA SER A 208 13.26 -3.67 16.75
C SER A 208 12.97 -2.31 17.38
N VAL A 209 11.75 -2.10 17.90
CA VAL A 209 11.42 -0.88 18.65
C VAL A 209 12.23 -0.85 19.96
N ASN A 210 13.00 0.21 20.11
CA ASN A 210 13.85 0.41 21.29
C ASN A 210 13.45 1.62 22.14
N GLN A 211 12.62 2.55 21.60
CA GLN A 211 12.16 3.72 22.33
C GLN A 211 10.83 4.25 21.78
N VAL A 212 10.00 4.77 22.68
CA VAL A 212 8.75 5.48 22.40
C VAL A 212 8.81 6.82 23.14
N LEU A 213 8.98 7.90 22.38
CA LEU A 213 9.01 9.26 22.93
C LEU A 213 7.60 9.84 22.92
N ILE A 214 7.14 10.35 24.05
CA ILE A 214 5.83 10.97 24.23
C ILE A 214 6.03 12.40 24.70
N ASP A 215 5.79 13.35 23.77
CA ASP A 215 6.02 14.77 23.98
C ASP A 215 4.70 15.52 24.12
N GLY A 216 4.45 16.10 25.29
CA GLY A 216 3.28 16.93 25.56
C GLY A 216 3.51 18.41 25.28
N HIS A 217 2.54 19.06 24.62
CA HIS A 217 2.57 20.47 24.27
C HIS A 217 1.24 21.17 24.58
N THR A 218 1.31 22.49 24.76
CA THR A 218 0.13 23.37 24.93
C THR A 218 0.20 24.53 23.94
N ASP A 219 -0.89 25.27 23.83
CA ASP A 219 -0.86 26.63 23.31
C ASP A 219 -0.19 27.58 24.35
N ASN A 220 -0.19 28.88 24.05
CA ASN A 220 0.45 29.90 24.92
C ASN A 220 -0.50 30.50 25.96
N VAL A 221 -1.73 30.02 26.07
CA VAL A 221 -2.72 30.55 27.03
C VAL A 221 -2.41 30.06 28.44
N GLY A 222 -2.35 30.97 29.39
CA GLY A 222 -2.07 30.68 30.79
C GLY A 222 -0.62 30.87 31.21
N SER A 223 -0.27 30.42 32.42
CA SER A 223 1.08 30.54 32.94
C SER A 223 2.02 29.45 32.39
N THR A 224 3.31 29.77 32.27
CA THR A 224 4.34 28.80 31.82
C THR A 224 4.34 27.53 32.66
N LEU A 225 4.26 27.65 33.99
CA LEU A 225 4.24 26.50 34.90
C LEU A 225 2.95 25.67 34.72
N GLY A 226 1.79 26.34 34.59
CA GLY A 226 0.52 25.67 34.31
C GLY A 226 0.55 24.89 32.99
N ASN A 227 1.11 25.47 31.94
CA ASN A 227 1.26 24.83 30.64
C ASN A 227 2.19 23.60 30.68
N VAL A 228 3.30 23.66 31.40
CA VAL A 228 4.15 22.48 31.64
C VAL A 228 3.38 21.38 32.37
N GLN A 229 2.62 21.71 33.39
CA GLN A 229 1.80 20.75 34.14
C GLN A 229 0.70 20.13 33.26
N VAL A 230 -0.01 20.92 32.46
CA VAL A 230 -1.05 20.41 31.55
C VAL A 230 -0.44 19.50 30.48
N SER A 231 0.69 19.90 29.88
CA SER A 231 1.39 19.07 28.89
C SER A 231 1.86 17.75 29.49
N LYS A 232 2.33 17.76 30.74
CA LYS A 232 2.72 16.54 31.46
C LYS A 232 1.51 15.60 31.67
N VAL A 233 0.39 16.11 32.18
CA VAL A 233 -0.82 15.32 32.44
C VAL A 233 -1.30 14.62 31.14
N ARG A 234 -1.30 15.33 30.01
CA ARG A 234 -1.70 14.77 28.71
C ARG A 234 -0.76 13.67 28.24
N ALA A 235 0.54 13.90 28.36
CA ALA A 235 1.58 12.92 27.98
C ALA A 235 1.55 11.69 28.88
N ASP A 236 1.35 11.88 30.21
CA ASP A 236 1.19 10.79 31.16
C ASP A 236 -0.06 9.94 30.87
N ASP A 237 -1.17 10.53 30.46
CA ASP A 237 -2.40 9.82 30.12
C ASP A 237 -2.20 8.92 28.89
N VAL A 238 -1.56 9.46 27.82
CA VAL A 238 -1.19 8.67 26.64
C VAL A 238 -0.24 7.52 27.01
N ALA A 239 0.77 7.79 27.83
CA ALA A 239 1.74 6.79 28.29
C ALA A 239 1.07 5.70 29.14
N SER A 240 0.18 6.08 30.05
CA SER A 240 -0.58 5.14 30.90
C SER A 240 -1.41 4.20 30.04
N PHE A 241 -2.10 4.74 29.05
CA PHE A 241 -2.88 3.92 28.13
C PHE A 241 -2.02 2.93 27.32
N LEU A 242 -0.85 3.35 26.83
CA LEU A 242 0.06 2.45 26.13
C LEU A 242 0.60 1.33 27.06
N ARG A 243 0.88 1.64 28.34
CA ARG A 243 1.28 0.64 29.33
C ARG A 243 0.16 -0.37 29.60
N GLU A 244 -1.06 0.12 29.80
CA GLU A 244 -2.25 -0.72 29.98
C GLU A 244 -2.49 -1.63 28.76
N ALA A 245 -2.18 -1.13 27.55
CA ALA A 245 -2.23 -1.90 26.31
C ALA A 245 -1.01 -2.84 26.11
N GLY A 246 -0.11 -2.94 27.10
CA GLY A 246 0.98 -3.92 27.15
C GLY A 246 2.30 -3.44 26.55
N VAL A 247 2.49 -2.14 26.30
CA VAL A 247 3.81 -1.59 25.95
C VAL A 247 4.69 -1.57 27.18
N LYS A 248 5.93 -2.10 27.08
CA LYS A 248 6.88 -2.15 28.17
C LYS A 248 7.26 -0.74 28.64
N ASP A 249 7.19 -0.50 29.95
CA ASP A 249 7.52 0.81 30.54
C ASP A 249 8.93 1.29 30.19
N GLY A 250 9.91 0.40 30.16
CA GLY A 250 11.30 0.73 29.82
C GLY A 250 11.50 1.26 28.37
N LEU A 251 10.50 1.14 27.50
CA LEU A 251 10.53 1.75 26.16
C LEU A 251 10.01 3.19 26.17
N ILE A 252 9.21 3.58 27.17
CA ILE A 252 8.46 4.84 27.18
C ILE A 252 9.27 5.95 27.84
N GLN A 253 9.48 7.04 27.13
CA GLN A 253 10.05 8.27 27.64
C GLN A 253 9.04 9.42 27.49
N ILE A 254 8.71 10.09 28.58
CA ILE A 254 7.76 11.21 28.65
C ILE A 254 8.51 12.52 28.77
N ARG A 255 8.12 13.52 27.98
CA ARG A 255 8.64 14.88 28.03
C ARG A 255 7.50 15.88 28.02
N ALA A 256 7.55 16.86 28.89
CA ALA A 256 6.57 17.94 29.03
C ALA A 256 7.20 19.27 28.61
N HIS A 257 6.71 19.83 27.52
CA HIS A 257 7.28 21.04 26.92
C HIS A 257 6.49 22.32 27.21
N GLY A 258 5.22 22.18 27.64
CA GLY A 258 4.32 23.33 27.78
C GLY A 258 4.15 24.02 26.42
N SER A 259 4.21 25.35 26.38
CA SER A 259 4.08 26.16 25.17
C SER A 259 5.43 26.44 24.45
N ARG A 260 6.52 25.79 24.83
CA ARG A 260 7.89 26.14 24.40
C ARG A 260 8.13 25.89 22.91
N TYR A 261 7.49 24.87 22.28
CA TYR A 261 7.73 24.48 20.89
C TYR A 261 6.43 24.49 20.10
N PRO A 262 5.90 25.68 19.72
CA PRO A 262 4.71 25.78 18.91
C PRO A 262 5.00 25.36 17.45
N ILE A 263 4.04 24.66 16.83
CA ILE A 263 4.08 24.30 15.41
C ILE A 263 3.21 25.22 14.54
N ALA A 264 2.41 26.07 15.18
CA ALA A 264 1.55 27.05 14.52
C ALA A 264 1.50 28.36 15.34
N ASN A 265 1.08 29.44 14.69
CA ASN A 265 0.95 30.73 15.36
C ASN A 265 -0.14 30.70 16.43
N ASN A 266 0.20 31.10 17.66
CA ASN A 266 -0.71 31.13 18.80
C ASN A 266 -1.70 32.32 18.79
N ASP A 267 -1.60 33.28 17.86
CA ASP A 267 -2.51 34.42 17.76
C ASP A 267 -3.88 34.04 17.18
N THR A 268 -4.01 32.83 16.66
CA THR A 268 -5.25 32.34 16.08
C THR A 268 -5.76 31.11 16.83
N ALA A 269 -7.08 30.97 16.95
CA ALA A 269 -7.71 29.82 17.58
C ALA A 269 -7.32 28.49 16.89
N LYS A 270 -7.17 28.50 15.54
CA LYS A 270 -6.70 27.37 14.77
C LYS A 270 -5.25 26.98 15.13
N GLY A 271 -4.37 27.97 15.23
CA GLY A 271 -2.97 27.70 15.59
C GLY A 271 -2.83 27.19 17.02
N GLN A 272 -3.57 27.76 17.97
CA GLN A 272 -3.65 27.28 19.35
C GLN A 272 -4.12 25.82 19.40
N SER A 273 -5.16 25.45 18.63
CA SER A 273 -5.63 24.07 18.54
C SER A 273 -4.53 23.12 18.05
N LEU A 274 -3.76 23.50 17.04
CA LEU A 274 -2.62 22.69 16.54
C LEU A 274 -1.50 22.54 17.57
N ASN A 275 -1.30 23.55 18.44
CA ASN A 275 -0.29 23.51 19.49
C ASN A 275 -0.69 22.64 20.70
N ARG A 276 -2.00 22.51 21.00
CA ARG A 276 -2.49 21.59 22.04
C ARG A 276 -2.41 20.16 21.56
N ARG A 277 -1.24 19.52 21.67
CA ARG A 277 -1.03 18.17 21.14
C ARG A 277 -0.14 17.33 22.04
N VAL A 278 -0.22 16.02 21.86
CA VAL A 278 0.80 15.05 22.27
C VAL A 278 1.35 14.39 21.03
N THR A 279 2.67 14.37 20.87
CA THR A 279 3.31 13.60 19.80
C THR A 279 3.87 12.31 20.36
N VAL A 280 3.70 11.22 19.62
CA VAL A 280 4.27 9.91 19.95
C VAL A 280 5.20 9.50 18.81
N ARG A 281 6.48 9.33 19.14
CA ARG A 281 7.49 8.88 18.17
C ARG A 281 8.01 7.50 18.56
N VAL A 282 7.92 6.55 17.63
CA VAL A 282 8.42 5.19 17.77
C VAL A 282 9.77 5.08 17.07
N MET A 283 10.79 4.67 17.81
CA MET A 283 12.16 4.53 17.30
C MET A 283 12.55 3.05 17.25
N ARG A 284 13.29 2.67 16.20
CA ARG A 284 13.86 1.33 16.00
C ARG A 284 15.37 1.33 16.21
N ALA A 285 15.91 0.23 16.71
CA ALA A 285 17.34 0.03 16.75
C ALA A 285 17.93 0.03 15.33
N GLY A 286 19.01 0.78 15.09
CA GLY A 286 19.69 0.85 13.80
C GLY A 286 19.21 1.98 12.86
N ASN A 287 18.12 2.65 13.16
CA ASN A 287 17.76 3.91 12.49
C ASN A 287 18.33 5.09 13.31
N ASN A 288 19.60 5.36 13.10
CA ASN A 288 20.15 6.67 13.50
C ASN A 288 19.56 7.73 12.56
N ASP A 289 18.32 8.13 12.81
CA ASP A 289 17.71 9.31 12.22
C ASP A 289 18.28 10.54 12.98
N GLU A 290 19.60 10.76 12.85
CA GLU A 290 20.29 11.96 13.35
C GLU A 290 19.94 13.22 12.53
N SER A 291 19.00 13.17 11.66
CA SER A 291 18.59 14.32 10.87
C SER A 291 17.27 14.89 11.39
N ARG A 292 17.33 15.84 12.29
CA ARG A 292 16.53 17.06 12.47
C ARG A 292 16.22 17.40 13.92
N VAL A 293 17.25 17.79 14.61
CA VAL A 293 17.10 18.86 15.63
C VAL A 293 17.78 20.09 15.03
N GLN A 294 17.05 20.89 14.31
CA GLN A 294 17.32 22.31 14.08
C GLN A 294 16.01 23.08 14.24
#